data_1c633d1be04f052847bb496b2c14b491
#
_entry.id   1c633d1be04f052847bb496b2c14b491
#
_cell.length_a   1.000
_cell.length_b   1.000
_cell.length_c   1.000
_cell.angle_alpha   90.00
_cell.angle_beta   90.00
_cell.angle_gamma   90.00
#
_symmetry.space_group_name_H-M   'P 1'
#
loop_
_entity.id
_entity.type
_entity.pdbx_description
1 polymer ?
#
loop_
_entity_poly.entity_id
_entity_poly.type
_entity_poly.pdbx_seq_one_letter_code
_entity_poly.pdbx_strand_id
1 'polypeptide(L)'
;MSIAQNNIGYRNKMIIGFKKYNGKILAGFYEENSHKIIDLDYCPLHTKEQNKIAQAIKNIIIKLRLPIYDEDRKTGLIRFALIRESFSTKEILVTIITASENFPARSEFVKLLRESSDKIKTIVQNINSRSTSIVLGEKERVLYGPGFINDELLDLKFQITSKSFYQVNPSQTVILYQTVEKLAKLNKNDVLLDAYSGVGTIGLYLSKKVKQVISVENNRQAVNAAIANAKVNQISNDTFILDDATNFIKNVDKKSLKIDVLVMDPPRTGSTIEFLKATITLSPRQIIYVSCGPDTLVRDLKYLLRGGYKIDYVHCVDMFCWTNHIETVVLLSK
;
A
#
# COMPACT_ATOMS: atom_id res chain seq x y z
N MET A 1 22.95 3.67 1.63
CA MET A 1 21.67 4.38 1.72
C MET A 1 21.37 5.03 0.37
N SER A 2 20.15 4.88 -0.12
CA SER A 2 19.66 5.59 -1.32
C SER A 2 18.79 6.77 -0.90
N ILE A 3 19.25 7.99 -1.18
CA ILE A 3 18.54 9.22 -0.90
C ILE A 3 17.63 9.53 -2.10
N ALA A 4 16.41 9.99 -1.82
CA ALA A 4 15.47 10.37 -2.87
C ALA A 4 15.95 11.64 -3.60
N GLN A 5 16.06 11.54 -4.92
CA GLN A 5 16.38 12.71 -5.76
C GLN A 5 15.19 13.69 -5.84
N ASN A 6 13.97 13.13 -5.90
CA ASN A 6 12.72 13.89 -5.89
C ASN A 6 12.04 13.74 -4.52
N ASN A 7 12.13 14.76 -3.71
CA ASN A 7 11.58 14.79 -2.36
C ASN A 7 10.30 15.63 -2.23
N ILE A 8 9.80 16.20 -3.34
CA ILE A 8 8.56 16.99 -3.43
C ILE A 8 7.66 16.34 -4.48
N GLY A 9 6.34 16.31 -4.21
CA GLY A 9 5.35 15.74 -5.13
C GLY A 9 5.53 14.24 -5.39
N TYR A 10 6.20 13.52 -4.50
CA TYR A 10 6.56 12.12 -4.70
C TYR A 10 5.45 11.13 -4.30
N ARG A 11 4.50 11.55 -3.46
CA ARG A 11 3.44 10.65 -2.99
C ARG A 11 2.37 10.46 -4.05
N ASN A 12 2.11 9.20 -4.38
CA ASN A 12 1.04 8.81 -5.31
C ASN A 12 -0.32 8.64 -4.62
N LYS A 13 -0.40 8.81 -3.30
CA LYS A 13 -1.63 8.65 -2.52
C LYS A 13 -1.77 9.75 -1.49
N MET A 14 -2.90 10.46 -1.54
CA MET A 14 -3.32 11.46 -0.56
C MET A 14 -4.60 11.00 0.13
N ILE A 15 -4.68 11.15 1.45
CA ILE A 15 -5.92 10.95 2.22
C ILE A 15 -6.15 12.22 3.02
N ILE A 16 -7.25 12.92 2.75
CA ILE A 16 -7.65 14.13 3.48
C ILE A 16 -8.92 13.87 4.27
N GLY A 17 -8.96 14.38 5.49
CA GLY A 17 -10.15 14.43 6.33
C GLY A 17 -10.91 15.75 6.16
N PHE A 18 -12.17 15.75 6.54
CA PHE A 18 -13.02 16.94 6.55
C PHE A 18 -13.60 17.19 7.94
N LYS A 19 -13.66 18.45 8.37
CA LYS A 19 -14.29 18.85 9.63
C LYS A 19 -15.01 20.18 9.46
N LYS A 20 -16.18 20.30 10.08
CA LYS A 20 -16.86 21.59 10.18
C LYS A 20 -16.46 22.27 11.49
N TYR A 21 -15.88 23.48 11.39
CA TYR A 21 -15.45 24.27 12.54
C TYR A 21 -15.83 25.73 12.35
N ASN A 22 -16.55 26.32 13.31
CA ASN A 22 -17.03 27.72 13.25
C ASN A 22 -17.72 28.07 11.92
N GLY A 23 -18.60 27.19 11.42
CA GLY A 23 -19.32 27.37 10.16
C GLY A 23 -18.51 27.11 8.89
N LYS A 24 -17.18 26.97 8.96
CA LYS A 24 -16.29 26.70 7.82
C LYS A 24 -16.01 25.19 7.70
N ILE A 25 -15.79 24.73 6.47
CA ILE A 25 -15.32 23.38 6.19
C ILE A 25 -13.80 23.42 6.07
N LEU A 26 -13.13 22.70 6.96
CA LEU A 26 -11.69 22.43 6.92
C LEU A 26 -11.46 21.15 6.13
N ALA A 27 -10.39 21.11 5.34
CA ALA A 27 -9.94 19.93 4.60
C ALA A 27 -8.41 19.79 4.70
N GLY A 28 -7.93 18.62 5.14
CA GLY A 28 -6.48 18.43 5.28
C GLY A 28 -6.13 17.18 6.07
N PHE A 29 -5.01 17.24 6.78
CA PHE A 29 -4.49 16.12 7.55
C PHE A 29 -4.77 16.29 9.05
N TYR A 30 -4.88 15.16 9.75
CA TYR A 30 -4.95 15.20 11.20
C TYR A 30 -3.59 15.60 11.78
N GLU A 31 -3.61 16.48 12.76
CA GLU A 31 -2.47 16.74 13.63
C GLU A 31 -2.13 15.45 14.39
N GLU A 32 -0.85 15.16 14.54
CA GLU A 32 -0.39 13.92 15.17
C GLU A 32 -0.98 13.76 16.58
N ASN A 33 -1.48 12.55 16.88
CA ASN A 33 -2.13 12.19 18.16
C ASN A 33 -3.34 13.08 18.52
N SER A 34 -4.01 13.67 17.55
CA SER A 34 -5.18 14.52 17.77
C SER A 34 -6.30 14.26 16.76
N HIS A 35 -7.52 14.76 17.07
CA HIS A 35 -8.67 14.82 16.14
C HIS A 35 -8.80 16.18 15.45
N LYS A 36 -7.75 17.01 15.51
CA LYS A 36 -7.75 18.32 14.88
C LYS A 36 -7.25 18.20 13.44
N ILE A 37 -8.00 18.79 12.50
CA ILE A 37 -7.58 18.87 11.10
C ILE A 37 -6.81 20.18 10.89
N ILE A 38 -5.62 20.05 10.32
CA ILE A 38 -4.84 21.16 9.79
C ILE A 38 -5.41 21.44 8.40
N ASP A 39 -6.09 22.59 8.25
CA ASP A 39 -6.62 23.01 6.95
C ASP A 39 -5.46 23.35 6.00
N LEU A 40 -5.39 22.70 4.86
CA LEU A 40 -4.26 22.83 3.94
C LEU A 40 -4.78 23.16 2.54
N ASP A 41 -4.31 24.26 1.99
CA ASP A 41 -4.53 24.59 0.60
C ASP A 41 -3.59 23.81 -0.33
N TYR A 42 -2.40 23.47 0.15
CA TYR A 42 -1.37 22.77 -0.61
C TYR A 42 -0.46 21.93 0.30
N CYS A 43 -0.18 20.70 -0.11
CA CYS A 43 0.79 19.81 0.52
C CYS A 43 1.95 19.54 -0.44
N PRO A 44 3.20 19.91 -0.12
CA PRO A 44 4.35 19.73 -1.02
C PRO A 44 4.72 18.27 -1.26
N LEU A 45 4.29 17.34 -0.41
CA LEU A 45 4.58 15.91 -0.59
C LEU A 45 3.76 15.26 -1.71
N HIS A 46 2.63 15.88 -2.08
CA HIS A 46 1.71 15.38 -3.09
C HIS A 46 1.84 16.17 -4.39
N THR A 47 1.39 15.57 -5.49
CA THR A 47 1.48 16.22 -6.81
C THR A 47 0.58 17.46 -6.88
N LYS A 48 0.86 18.35 -7.82
CA LYS A 48 0.01 19.52 -8.08
C LYS A 48 -1.44 19.11 -8.42
N GLU A 49 -1.59 18.00 -9.14
CA GLU A 49 -2.90 17.50 -9.55
C GLU A 49 -3.69 16.94 -8.36
N GLN A 50 -3.06 16.18 -7.47
CA GLN A 50 -3.71 15.72 -6.24
C GLN A 50 -4.16 16.89 -5.37
N ASN A 51 -3.34 17.92 -5.20
CA ASN A 51 -3.69 19.14 -4.47
C ASN A 51 -4.88 19.87 -5.11
N LYS A 52 -4.87 20.03 -6.45
CA LYS A 52 -5.99 20.62 -7.20
C LYS A 52 -7.30 19.88 -6.98
N ILE A 53 -7.26 18.54 -7.06
CA ILE A 53 -8.46 17.69 -6.85
C ILE A 53 -8.93 17.76 -5.39
N ALA A 54 -8.02 17.79 -4.43
CA ALA A 54 -8.36 17.95 -3.02
C ALA A 54 -9.16 19.24 -2.76
N GLN A 55 -8.71 20.38 -3.34
CA GLN A 55 -9.42 21.64 -3.27
C GLN A 55 -10.75 21.61 -4.03
N ALA A 56 -10.80 20.96 -5.19
CA ALA A 56 -12.05 20.78 -5.94
C ALA A 56 -13.08 20.01 -5.11
N ILE A 57 -12.69 18.94 -4.44
CA ILE A 57 -13.58 18.17 -3.55
C ILE A 57 -14.12 19.06 -2.42
N LYS A 58 -13.26 19.85 -1.74
CA LYS A 58 -13.67 20.80 -0.69
C LYS A 58 -14.72 21.77 -1.23
N ASN A 59 -14.47 22.38 -2.39
CA ASN A 59 -15.37 23.35 -3.00
C ASN A 59 -16.71 22.73 -3.43
N ILE A 60 -16.69 21.49 -3.95
CA ILE A 60 -17.92 20.76 -4.33
C ILE A 60 -18.76 20.43 -3.09
N ILE A 61 -18.12 19.99 -2.00
CA ILE A 61 -18.81 19.74 -0.72
C ILE A 61 -19.51 21.00 -0.23
N ILE A 62 -18.84 22.16 -0.30
CA ILE A 62 -19.42 23.46 0.10
C ILE A 62 -20.59 23.83 -0.83
N LYS A 63 -20.39 23.77 -2.16
CA LYS A 63 -21.38 24.10 -3.17
C LYS A 63 -22.67 23.28 -3.03
N LEU A 64 -22.51 21.97 -2.82
CA LEU A 64 -23.64 21.03 -2.69
C LEU A 64 -24.16 20.93 -1.25
N ARG A 65 -23.61 21.68 -0.31
CA ARG A 65 -23.98 21.68 1.12
C ARG A 65 -24.00 20.29 1.73
N LEU A 66 -23.04 19.44 1.35
CA LEU A 66 -22.96 18.08 1.86
C LEU A 66 -22.57 18.09 3.35
N PRO A 67 -23.29 17.33 4.20
CA PRO A 67 -22.99 17.31 5.62
C PRO A 67 -21.65 16.60 5.89
N ILE A 68 -20.76 17.27 6.62
CA ILE A 68 -19.53 16.67 7.11
C ILE A 68 -19.85 15.77 8.30
N TYR A 69 -19.21 14.61 8.35
CA TYR A 69 -19.37 13.67 9.46
C TYR A 69 -18.72 14.22 10.74
N ASP A 70 -19.50 14.24 11.80
CA ASP A 70 -19.06 14.59 13.15
C ASP A 70 -18.86 13.29 13.94
N GLU A 71 -17.62 13.02 14.33
CA GLU A 71 -17.27 11.77 15.03
C GLU A 71 -17.84 11.70 16.45
N ASP A 72 -18.00 12.86 17.13
CA ASP A 72 -18.53 12.92 18.49
C ASP A 72 -20.05 12.69 18.49
N ARG A 73 -20.76 13.33 17.54
CA ARG A 73 -22.21 13.22 17.39
C ARG A 73 -22.65 12.01 16.56
N LYS A 74 -21.72 11.37 15.84
CA LYS A 74 -21.98 10.26 14.89
C LYS A 74 -23.01 10.60 13.82
N THR A 75 -23.01 11.85 13.36
CA THR A 75 -23.94 12.39 12.36
C THR A 75 -23.19 13.03 11.21
N GLY A 76 -23.82 13.08 10.03
CA GLY A 76 -23.21 13.62 8.82
C GLY A 76 -22.88 12.54 7.81
N LEU A 77 -22.21 12.91 6.73
CA LEU A 77 -21.98 12.02 5.58
C LEU A 77 -20.50 11.90 5.21
N ILE A 78 -19.87 13.01 4.85
CA ILE A 78 -18.51 13.01 4.28
C ILE A 78 -17.48 12.91 5.41
N ARG A 79 -16.62 11.87 5.34
CA ARG A 79 -15.56 11.64 6.32
C ARG A 79 -14.18 11.98 5.75
N PHE A 80 -13.82 11.34 4.62
CA PHE A 80 -12.51 11.47 4.00
C PHE A 80 -12.63 11.48 2.48
N ALA A 81 -11.56 11.91 1.83
CA ALA A 81 -11.30 11.61 0.43
C ALA A 81 -9.92 10.98 0.29
N LEU A 82 -9.81 9.91 -0.50
CA LEU A 82 -8.58 9.29 -0.91
C LEU A 82 -8.37 9.58 -2.40
N ILE A 83 -7.22 10.13 -2.75
CA ILE A 83 -6.82 10.45 -4.12
C ILE A 83 -5.56 9.64 -4.43
N ARG A 84 -5.63 8.79 -5.46
CA ARG A 84 -4.48 8.06 -5.98
C ARG A 84 -4.17 8.53 -7.39
N GLU A 85 -2.90 8.75 -7.67
CA GLU A 85 -2.39 9.10 -8.99
C GLU A 85 -1.38 8.06 -9.45
N SER A 86 -1.59 7.51 -10.64
CA SER A 86 -0.57 6.73 -11.32
C SER A 86 0.53 7.66 -11.84
N PHE A 87 1.79 7.34 -11.55
CA PHE A 87 2.91 8.16 -12.03
C PHE A 87 3.30 7.82 -13.47
N SER A 88 2.97 6.64 -13.95
CA SER A 88 3.20 6.22 -15.33
C SER A 88 2.10 6.71 -16.27
N THR A 89 0.84 6.39 -15.98
CA THR A 89 -0.30 6.66 -16.86
C THR A 89 -0.97 8.01 -16.60
N LYS A 90 -0.68 8.65 -15.46
CA LYS A 90 -1.34 9.87 -14.96
C LYS A 90 -2.83 9.71 -14.67
N GLU A 91 -3.35 8.49 -14.69
CA GLU A 91 -4.73 8.20 -14.29
C GLU A 91 -4.93 8.48 -12.79
N ILE A 92 -6.10 9.02 -12.44
CA ILE A 92 -6.45 9.34 -11.06
C ILE A 92 -7.70 8.57 -10.63
N LEU A 93 -7.61 7.95 -9.46
CA LEU A 93 -8.72 7.37 -8.72
C LEU A 93 -9.05 8.25 -7.53
N VAL A 94 -10.31 8.65 -7.43
CA VAL A 94 -10.84 9.38 -6.28
C VAL A 94 -11.82 8.49 -5.54
N THR A 95 -11.59 8.30 -4.24
CA THR A 95 -12.53 7.60 -3.36
C THR A 95 -13.08 8.57 -2.34
N ILE A 96 -14.40 8.71 -2.30
CA ILE A 96 -15.08 9.49 -1.27
C ILE A 96 -15.56 8.54 -0.19
N ILE A 97 -15.11 8.76 1.04
CA ILE A 97 -15.49 7.95 2.19
C ILE A 97 -16.66 8.60 2.88
N THR A 98 -17.78 7.86 2.92
CA THR A 98 -19.04 8.30 3.50
C THR A 98 -19.43 7.46 4.70
N ALA A 99 -20.13 8.06 5.66
CA ALA A 99 -20.65 7.34 6.84
C ALA A 99 -21.84 6.44 6.51
N SER A 100 -22.53 6.68 5.37
CA SER A 100 -23.70 5.91 4.94
C SER A 100 -23.70 5.68 3.43
N GLU A 101 -24.52 4.74 2.98
CA GLU A 101 -24.70 4.43 1.55
C GLU A 101 -25.47 5.56 0.82
N ASN A 102 -26.36 6.24 1.54
CA ASN A 102 -27.12 7.33 0.95
C ASN A 102 -26.20 8.55 0.73
N PHE A 103 -25.98 8.88 -0.53
CA PHE A 103 -25.16 10.01 -0.94
C PHE A 103 -26.03 11.02 -1.72
N PRO A 104 -26.60 12.03 -1.04
CA PRO A 104 -27.39 13.08 -1.70
C PRO A 104 -26.56 13.81 -2.74
N ALA A 105 -27.20 14.27 -3.82
CA ALA A 105 -26.55 14.96 -4.94
C ALA A 105 -25.34 14.21 -5.56
N ARG A 106 -25.29 12.89 -5.42
CA ARG A 106 -24.20 12.04 -5.94
C ARG A 106 -23.88 12.30 -7.42
N SER A 107 -24.90 12.35 -8.26
CA SER A 107 -24.72 12.55 -9.70
C SER A 107 -24.09 13.91 -10.00
N GLU A 108 -24.52 14.95 -9.34
CA GLU A 108 -23.94 16.29 -9.49
C GLU A 108 -22.52 16.36 -8.90
N PHE A 109 -22.28 15.70 -7.78
CA PHE A 109 -20.92 15.57 -7.20
C PHE A 109 -19.96 14.93 -8.21
N VAL A 110 -20.33 13.80 -8.81
CA VAL A 110 -19.53 13.09 -9.80
C VAL A 110 -19.26 13.97 -11.02
N LYS A 111 -20.30 14.67 -11.52
CA LYS A 111 -20.18 15.58 -12.66
C LYS A 111 -19.15 16.68 -12.38
N LEU A 112 -19.33 17.43 -11.30
CA LEU A 112 -18.44 18.54 -10.92
C LEU A 112 -17.00 18.07 -10.68
N LEU A 113 -16.83 16.89 -10.07
CA LEU A 113 -15.51 16.35 -9.80
C LEU A 113 -14.81 15.97 -11.12
N ARG A 114 -15.49 15.36 -12.07
CA ARG A 114 -14.97 15.07 -13.40
C ARG A 114 -14.58 16.32 -14.18
N GLU A 115 -15.35 17.39 -14.04
CA GLU A 115 -15.03 18.68 -14.67
C GLU A 115 -13.78 19.34 -14.08
N SER A 116 -13.37 18.96 -12.86
CA SER A 116 -12.17 19.52 -12.21
C SER A 116 -10.85 18.99 -12.79
N SER A 117 -10.84 17.80 -13.38
CA SER A 117 -9.65 17.20 -14.01
C SER A 117 -10.05 16.10 -15.00
N ASP A 118 -9.48 16.15 -16.19
CA ASP A 118 -9.58 15.13 -17.25
C ASP A 118 -8.83 13.82 -16.92
N LYS A 119 -7.92 13.88 -15.95
CA LYS A 119 -7.15 12.72 -15.47
C LYS A 119 -7.95 11.79 -14.55
N ILE A 120 -9.12 12.21 -14.08
CA ILE A 120 -9.96 11.36 -13.20
C ILE A 120 -10.55 10.21 -14.01
N LYS A 121 -9.92 9.05 -13.87
CA LYS A 121 -10.29 7.80 -14.52
C LYS A 121 -11.48 7.13 -13.87
N THR A 122 -11.56 7.21 -12.53
CA THR A 122 -12.59 6.54 -11.76
C THR A 122 -12.89 7.24 -10.45
N ILE A 123 -14.16 7.17 -10.03
CA ILE A 123 -14.65 7.70 -8.76
C ILE A 123 -15.36 6.58 -8.02
N VAL A 124 -15.03 6.38 -6.76
CA VAL A 124 -15.56 5.33 -5.89
C VAL A 124 -16.17 5.97 -4.64
N GLN A 125 -17.32 5.48 -4.19
CA GLN A 125 -17.83 5.69 -2.86
C GLN A 125 -17.40 4.52 -2.00
N ASN A 126 -16.70 4.78 -0.91
CA ASN A 126 -16.43 3.81 0.14
C ASN A 126 -17.31 4.12 1.35
N ILE A 127 -18.01 3.13 1.87
CA ILE A 127 -18.93 3.29 2.98
C ILE A 127 -18.26 2.81 4.26
N ASN A 128 -18.03 3.76 5.19
CA ASN A 128 -17.47 3.46 6.50
C ASN A 128 -18.32 4.07 7.60
N SER A 129 -19.23 3.27 8.14
CA SER A 129 -20.11 3.65 9.27
C SER A 129 -19.47 3.41 10.64
N ARG A 130 -18.25 2.84 10.71
CA ARG A 130 -17.59 2.46 11.96
C ARG A 130 -16.97 3.66 12.66
N SER A 131 -17.04 3.68 14.00
CA SER A 131 -16.32 4.64 14.85
C SER A 131 -14.92 4.13 15.15
N THR A 132 -14.04 4.09 14.14
CA THR A 132 -12.67 3.62 14.25
C THR A 132 -11.73 4.54 13.48
N SER A 133 -10.43 4.49 13.77
CA SER A 133 -9.38 5.18 13.02
C SER A 133 -9.15 4.63 11.60
N ILE A 134 -9.76 3.48 11.26
CA ILE A 134 -9.67 2.90 9.92
C ILE A 134 -10.45 3.78 8.95
N VAL A 135 -9.76 4.30 7.94
CA VAL A 135 -10.36 5.22 6.96
C VAL A 135 -11.33 4.50 6.01
N LEU A 136 -10.93 3.35 5.46
CA LEU A 136 -11.73 2.61 4.47
C LEU A 136 -12.64 1.59 5.12
N GLY A 137 -13.92 1.62 4.76
CA GLY A 137 -14.89 0.59 5.10
C GLY A 137 -14.82 -0.63 4.17
N GLU A 138 -15.68 -1.62 4.44
CA GLU A 138 -15.69 -2.87 3.66
C GLU A 138 -16.45 -2.72 2.34
N LYS A 139 -17.53 -1.96 2.34
CA LYS A 139 -18.39 -1.76 1.17
C LYS A 139 -17.89 -0.64 0.28
N GLU A 140 -17.90 -0.88 -1.02
CA GLU A 140 -17.59 0.11 -2.05
C GLU A 140 -18.63 0.08 -3.18
N ARG A 141 -18.79 1.25 -3.80
CA ARG A 141 -19.63 1.44 -4.98
C ARG A 141 -18.89 2.29 -5.99
N VAL A 142 -18.70 1.77 -7.18
CA VAL A 142 -18.16 2.56 -8.30
C VAL A 142 -19.22 3.56 -8.74
N LEU A 143 -18.86 4.84 -8.74
CA LEU A 143 -19.72 5.94 -9.16
C LEU A 143 -19.44 6.35 -10.60
N TYR A 144 -18.19 6.20 -11.05
CA TYR A 144 -17.73 6.49 -12.40
C TYR A 144 -16.49 5.67 -12.74
N GLY A 145 -16.35 5.25 -13.99
CA GLY A 145 -15.20 4.52 -14.50
C GLY A 145 -15.13 3.06 -14.05
N PRO A 146 -13.97 2.41 -14.17
CA PRO A 146 -13.81 0.97 -13.94
C PRO A 146 -13.64 0.56 -12.46
N GLY A 147 -13.44 1.50 -11.54
CA GLY A 147 -13.15 1.20 -10.13
C GLY A 147 -11.66 1.03 -9.79
N PHE A 148 -10.80 1.16 -10.78
CA PHE A 148 -9.35 1.06 -10.63
C PHE A 148 -8.62 2.02 -11.58
N ILE A 149 -7.34 2.22 -11.35
CA ILE A 149 -6.39 2.86 -12.27
C ILE A 149 -5.28 1.89 -12.62
N ASN A 150 -4.65 2.10 -13.79
CA ASN A 150 -3.47 1.35 -14.18
C ASN A 150 -2.21 2.13 -13.81
N ASP A 151 -1.18 1.42 -13.35
CA ASP A 151 0.15 1.97 -13.15
C ASP A 151 1.19 0.99 -13.69
N GLU A 152 2.39 1.49 -13.99
CA GLU A 152 3.51 0.67 -14.43
C GLU A 152 4.68 0.87 -13.46
N LEU A 153 5.25 -0.23 -13.01
CA LEU A 153 6.42 -0.25 -12.12
C LEU A 153 7.34 -1.39 -12.55
N LEU A 154 8.60 -1.08 -12.87
CA LEU A 154 9.61 -2.08 -13.26
C LEU A 154 9.14 -2.99 -14.42
N ASP A 155 8.58 -2.40 -15.46
CA ASP A 155 8.04 -3.08 -16.65
C ASP A 155 6.84 -4.01 -16.38
N LEU A 156 6.22 -3.87 -15.21
CA LEU A 156 5.01 -4.59 -14.84
C LEU A 156 3.82 -3.63 -14.74
N LYS A 157 2.67 -4.10 -15.20
CA LYS A 157 1.39 -3.39 -15.13
C LYS A 157 0.61 -3.80 -13.90
N PHE A 158 0.08 -2.82 -13.17
CA PHE A 158 -0.70 -3.04 -11.96
C PHE A 158 -2.06 -2.36 -12.06
N GLN A 159 -3.11 -3.06 -11.67
CA GLN A 159 -4.42 -2.47 -11.41
C GLN A 159 -4.52 -2.10 -9.94
N ILE A 160 -4.75 -0.82 -9.67
CA ILE A 160 -4.75 -0.27 -8.31
C ILE A 160 -6.15 0.23 -7.99
N THR A 161 -6.74 -0.32 -6.92
CA THR A 161 -8.04 0.08 -6.37
C THR A 161 -7.86 1.00 -5.16
N SER A 162 -8.97 1.49 -4.59
CA SER A 162 -8.97 2.25 -3.33
C SER A 162 -8.25 1.48 -2.21
N LYS A 163 -8.46 0.18 -2.12
CA LYS A 163 -8.01 -0.68 -1.02
C LYS A 163 -6.65 -1.34 -1.26
N SER A 164 -6.12 -1.28 -2.47
CA SER A 164 -4.79 -1.86 -2.75
C SER A 164 -3.73 -1.21 -1.87
N PHE A 165 -2.91 -2.03 -1.19
CA PHE A 165 -1.64 -1.53 -0.70
C PHE A 165 -0.70 -1.38 -1.90
N TYR A 166 -0.12 -0.22 -2.07
CA TYR A 166 0.84 0.10 -3.11
C TYR A 166 1.78 1.18 -2.57
N GLN A 167 3.07 1.00 -2.73
CA GLN A 167 4.09 1.91 -2.18
C GLN A 167 3.87 3.35 -2.65
N VAL A 168 4.01 4.30 -1.72
CA VAL A 168 3.59 5.70 -1.96
C VAL A 168 4.59 6.53 -2.76
N ASN A 169 5.82 6.06 -2.90
CA ASN A 169 6.90 6.73 -3.62
C ASN A 169 7.42 5.84 -4.75
N PRO A 170 6.86 5.94 -5.97
CA PRO A 170 7.20 5.05 -7.07
C PRO A 170 8.70 5.02 -7.42
N SER A 171 9.38 6.17 -7.39
CA SER A 171 10.81 6.24 -7.70
C SER A 171 11.67 5.48 -6.68
N GLN A 172 11.35 5.60 -5.41
CA GLN A 172 12.06 4.87 -4.36
C GLN A 172 11.64 3.39 -4.29
N THR A 173 10.43 3.05 -4.71
CA THR A 173 9.98 1.66 -4.85
C THR A 173 10.79 0.91 -5.90
N VAL A 174 11.11 1.55 -7.02
CA VAL A 174 12.03 0.98 -8.03
C VAL A 174 13.37 0.63 -7.39
N ILE A 175 13.97 1.58 -6.66
CA ILE A 175 15.25 1.38 -5.98
C ILE A 175 15.16 0.27 -4.93
N LEU A 176 14.08 0.24 -4.15
CA LEU A 176 13.81 -0.79 -3.15
C LEU A 176 13.79 -2.18 -3.77
N TYR A 177 13.00 -2.38 -4.84
CA TYR A 177 12.84 -3.69 -5.47
C TYR A 177 14.08 -4.13 -6.26
N GLN A 178 14.78 -3.20 -6.90
CA GLN A 178 16.08 -3.48 -7.52
C GLN A 178 17.13 -3.86 -6.46
N THR A 179 17.08 -3.27 -5.26
CA THR A 179 17.94 -3.66 -4.14
C THR A 179 17.61 -5.07 -3.68
N VAL A 180 16.32 -5.40 -3.51
CA VAL A 180 15.87 -6.77 -3.18
C VAL A 180 16.37 -7.76 -4.23
N GLU A 181 16.17 -7.50 -5.53
CA GLU A 181 16.64 -8.36 -6.63
C GLU A 181 18.15 -8.57 -6.59
N LYS A 182 18.92 -7.50 -6.47
CA LYS A 182 20.39 -7.55 -6.43
C LYS A 182 20.92 -8.39 -5.25
N LEU A 183 20.30 -8.23 -4.09
CA LEU A 183 20.71 -8.91 -2.87
C LEU A 183 20.29 -10.39 -2.85
N ALA A 184 19.15 -10.72 -3.40
CA ALA A 184 18.59 -12.07 -3.38
C ALA A 184 19.40 -13.10 -4.19
N LYS A 185 20.27 -12.66 -5.13
CA LYS A 185 21.13 -13.54 -5.97
C LYS A 185 20.36 -14.75 -6.49
N LEU A 186 19.19 -14.51 -7.07
CA LEU A 186 18.24 -15.53 -7.53
C LEU A 186 18.78 -16.29 -8.74
N ASN A 187 18.37 -17.55 -8.86
CA ASN A 187 18.63 -18.38 -10.03
C ASN A 187 17.35 -19.11 -10.51
N LYS A 188 17.39 -19.61 -11.74
CA LYS A 188 16.23 -20.22 -12.41
C LYS A 188 15.69 -21.50 -11.77
N ASN A 189 16.39 -22.09 -10.82
CA ASN A 189 15.93 -23.28 -10.10
C ASN A 189 15.36 -22.96 -8.72
N ASP A 190 15.49 -21.71 -8.25
CA ASP A 190 15.03 -21.31 -6.93
C ASP A 190 13.49 -21.32 -6.82
N VAL A 191 13.01 -21.71 -5.65
CA VAL A 191 11.66 -21.48 -5.17
C VAL A 191 11.69 -20.32 -4.19
N LEU A 192 11.01 -19.23 -4.55
CA LEU A 192 10.89 -17.99 -3.77
C LEU A 192 9.59 -18.00 -2.97
N LEU A 193 9.68 -17.78 -1.68
CA LEU A 193 8.51 -17.42 -0.85
C LEU A 193 8.45 -15.90 -0.68
N ASP A 194 7.38 -15.26 -1.17
CA ASP A 194 7.04 -13.85 -0.92
C ASP A 194 5.99 -13.81 0.19
N ALA A 195 6.44 -13.60 1.43
CA ALA A 195 5.58 -13.54 2.59
C ALA A 195 5.12 -12.09 2.84
N TYR A 196 3.83 -11.92 3.16
CA TYR A 196 3.15 -10.63 3.23
C TYR A 196 3.07 -9.93 1.86
N SER A 197 2.74 -10.70 0.81
CA SER A 197 2.93 -10.29 -0.58
C SER A 197 2.04 -9.14 -1.06
N GLY A 198 0.98 -8.77 -0.31
CA GLY A 198 0.05 -7.72 -0.71
C GLY A 198 -0.57 -7.98 -2.08
N VAL A 199 -0.45 -7.01 -3.00
CA VAL A 199 -0.93 -7.16 -4.39
C VAL A 199 0.10 -7.85 -5.31
N GLY A 200 1.10 -8.52 -4.72
CA GLY A 200 2.09 -9.35 -5.41
C GLY A 200 3.24 -8.58 -6.05
N THR A 201 3.51 -7.34 -5.65
CA THR A 201 4.47 -6.49 -6.37
C THR A 201 5.89 -7.04 -6.38
N ILE A 202 6.40 -7.56 -5.26
CA ILE A 202 7.76 -8.10 -5.17
C ILE A 202 7.83 -9.47 -5.85
N GLY A 203 6.90 -10.38 -5.54
CA GLY A 203 6.86 -11.72 -6.12
C GLY A 203 6.76 -11.69 -7.64
N LEU A 204 5.84 -10.88 -8.18
CA LEU A 204 5.68 -10.71 -9.63
C LEU A 204 6.93 -10.13 -10.30
N TYR A 205 7.58 -9.14 -9.67
CA TYR A 205 8.81 -8.57 -10.19
C TYR A 205 9.93 -9.61 -10.27
N LEU A 206 10.08 -10.44 -9.24
CA LEU A 206 11.12 -11.45 -9.16
C LEU A 206 10.80 -12.75 -9.91
N SER A 207 9.55 -12.95 -10.33
CA SER A 207 9.07 -14.19 -10.97
C SER A 207 9.90 -14.63 -12.16
N LYS A 208 10.35 -13.67 -12.99
CA LYS A 208 11.19 -13.94 -14.17
C LYS A 208 12.59 -14.47 -13.82
N LYS A 209 13.01 -14.44 -12.57
CA LYS A 209 14.36 -14.83 -12.12
C LYS A 209 14.40 -16.21 -11.47
N VAL A 210 13.26 -16.80 -11.16
CA VAL A 210 13.13 -18.03 -10.37
C VAL A 210 12.32 -19.09 -11.10
N LYS A 211 12.37 -20.33 -10.60
CA LYS A 211 11.51 -21.42 -11.07
C LYS A 211 10.05 -21.17 -10.71
N GLN A 212 9.82 -20.79 -9.46
CA GLN A 212 8.49 -20.61 -8.89
C GLN A 212 8.50 -19.53 -7.81
N VAL A 213 7.42 -18.76 -7.75
CA VAL A 213 7.10 -17.90 -6.62
C VAL A 213 5.90 -18.49 -5.88
N ILE A 214 5.91 -18.37 -4.56
CA ILE A 214 4.77 -18.65 -3.69
C ILE A 214 4.50 -17.37 -2.93
N SER A 215 3.39 -16.71 -3.25
CA SER A 215 2.99 -15.44 -2.66
C SER A 215 1.90 -15.69 -1.61
N VAL A 216 2.15 -15.30 -0.35
CA VAL A 216 1.23 -15.52 0.78
C VAL A 216 0.73 -14.19 1.31
N GLU A 217 -0.59 -14.04 1.37
CA GLU A 217 -1.26 -12.83 1.83
C GLU A 217 -2.58 -13.18 2.53
N ASN A 218 -2.86 -12.50 3.64
CA ASN A 218 -4.07 -12.77 4.45
C ASN A 218 -5.30 -11.98 3.98
N ASN A 219 -5.13 -10.96 3.15
CA ASN A 219 -6.22 -10.14 2.63
C ASN A 219 -6.72 -10.68 1.30
N ARG A 220 -7.95 -11.23 1.28
CA ARG A 220 -8.58 -11.78 0.06
C ARG A 220 -8.61 -10.79 -1.11
N GLN A 221 -8.82 -9.50 -0.84
CA GLN A 221 -8.88 -8.50 -1.91
C GLN A 221 -7.50 -8.25 -2.52
N ALA A 222 -6.44 -8.27 -1.69
CA ALA A 222 -5.07 -8.15 -2.17
C ALA A 222 -4.66 -9.38 -2.99
N VAL A 223 -5.00 -10.59 -2.54
CA VAL A 223 -4.79 -11.83 -3.32
C VAL A 223 -5.49 -11.78 -4.67
N ASN A 224 -6.76 -11.37 -4.71
CA ASN A 224 -7.49 -11.23 -5.97
C ASN A 224 -6.83 -10.21 -6.91
N ALA A 225 -6.34 -9.10 -6.38
CA ALA A 225 -5.59 -8.10 -7.14
C ALA A 225 -4.26 -8.66 -7.65
N ALA A 226 -3.53 -9.43 -6.83
CA ALA A 226 -2.27 -10.08 -7.22
C ALA A 226 -2.48 -11.07 -8.38
N ILE A 227 -3.54 -11.90 -8.33
CA ILE A 227 -3.91 -12.82 -9.41
C ILE A 227 -4.24 -12.06 -10.70
N ALA A 228 -5.00 -10.95 -10.60
CA ALA A 228 -5.32 -10.11 -11.74
C ALA A 228 -4.05 -9.47 -12.34
N ASN A 229 -3.14 -8.98 -11.48
CA ASN A 229 -1.85 -8.42 -11.89
C ASN A 229 -0.95 -9.47 -12.56
N ALA A 230 -0.88 -10.70 -12.05
CA ALA A 230 -0.15 -11.80 -12.68
C ALA A 230 -0.69 -12.08 -14.09
N LYS A 231 -2.02 -12.13 -14.25
CA LYS A 231 -2.67 -12.37 -15.55
C LYS A 231 -2.36 -11.26 -16.55
N VAL A 232 -2.44 -9.99 -16.15
CA VAL A 232 -2.13 -8.83 -17.03
C VAL A 232 -0.69 -8.88 -17.51
N ASN A 233 0.23 -9.35 -16.67
CA ASN A 233 1.66 -9.46 -16.97
C ASN A 233 2.08 -10.82 -17.56
N GLN A 234 1.12 -11.73 -17.83
CA GLN A 234 1.37 -13.07 -18.38
C GLN A 234 2.34 -13.90 -17.52
N ILE A 235 2.29 -13.71 -16.19
CA ILE A 235 3.10 -14.46 -15.22
C ILE A 235 2.30 -15.68 -14.78
N SER A 236 2.87 -16.87 -14.97
CA SER A 236 2.23 -18.16 -14.69
C SER A 236 2.94 -18.99 -13.63
N ASN A 237 4.13 -18.57 -13.18
CA ASN A 237 4.92 -19.28 -12.20
C ASN A 237 4.83 -18.70 -10.77
N ASP A 238 3.80 -17.90 -10.50
CA ASP A 238 3.48 -17.41 -9.16
C ASP A 238 2.19 -18.07 -8.64
N THR A 239 2.25 -18.68 -7.48
CA THR A 239 1.13 -19.33 -6.79
C THR A 239 0.70 -18.46 -5.63
N PHE A 240 -0.53 -17.91 -5.70
CA PHE A 240 -1.09 -17.04 -4.68
C PHE A 240 -1.86 -17.82 -3.63
N ILE A 241 -1.53 -17.64 -2.37
CA ILE A 241 -2.13 -18.34 -1.24
C ILE A 241 -2.78 -17.32 -0.30
N LEU A 242 -4.09 -17.50 -0.07
CA LEU A 242 -4.84 -16.73 0.91
C LEU A 242 -4.71 -17.38 2.28
N ASP A 243 -3.72 -16.97 3.04
CA ASP A 243 -3.48 -17.45 4.40
C ASP A 243 -2.69 -16.40 5.20
N ASP A 244 -2.68 -16.54 6.52
CA ASP A 244 -1.71 -15.86 7.36
C ASP A 244 -0.31 -16.43 7.12
N ALA A 245 0.70 -15.56 6.95
CA ALA A 245 2.06 -15.98 6.64
C ALA A 245 2.63 -16.94 7.71
N THR A 246 2.27 -16.74 8.99
CA THR A 246 2.69 -17.61 10.09
C THR A 246 2.04 -19.00 10.00
N ASN A 247 0.75 -19.06 9.67
CA ASN A 247 0.06 -20.32 9.49
C ASN A 247 0.62 -21.09 8.32
N PHE A 248 0.79 -20.43 7.18
CA PHE A 248 1.36 -21.05 5.98
C PHE A 248 2.73 -21.66 6.27
N ILE A 249 3.68 -20.89 6.78
CA ILE A 249 5.07 -21.35 6.95
C ILE A 249 5.19 -22.47 7.99
N LYS A 250 4.32 -22.49 9.00
CA LYS A 250 4.26 -23.59 10.00
C LYS A 250 3.78 -24.91 9.40
N ASN A 251 2.90 -24.83 8.41
CA ASN A 251 2.27 -26.00 7.78
C ASN A 251 3.01 -26.48 6.53
N VAL A 252 4.05 -25.78 6.08
CA VAL A 252 4.89 -26.23 4.96
C VAL A 252 5.59 -27.54 5.32
N ASP A 253 5.27 -28.58 4.57
CA ASP A 253 6.04 -29.83 4.64
C ASP A 253 7.33 -29.70 3.87
N LYS A 254 8.45 -29.66 4.58
CA LYS A 254 9.80 -29.53 3.99
C LYS A 254 10.19 -30.67 3.05
N LYS A 255 9.54 -31.83 3.19
CA LYS A 255 9.81 -32.98 2.31
C LYS A 255 9.17 -32.77 0.93
N SER A 256 8.07 -32.05 0.89
CA SER A 256 7.32 -31.79 -0.36
C SER A 256 7.64 -30.44 -1.00
N LEU A 257 8.05 -29.44 -0.21
CA LEU A 257 8.32 -28.08 -0.68
C LEU A 257 9.60 -27.51 -0.07
N LYS A 258 10.63 -27.37 -0.89
CA LYS A 258 11.85 -26.67 -0.52
C LYS A 258 11.73 -25.20 -0.91
N ILE A 259 11.86 -24.30 0.05
CA ILE A 259 11.99 -22.85 -0.16
C ILE A 259 13.48 -22.49 -0.15
N ASP A 260 13.99 -21.92 -1.23
CA ASP A 260 15.39 -21.54 -1.36
C ASP A 260 15.63 -20.11 -0.85
N VAL A 261 14.71 -19.19 -1.15
CA VAL A 261 14.81 -17.79 -0.76
C VAL A 261 13.47 -17.33 -0.17
N LEU A 262 13.53 -16.62 0.95
CA LEU A 262 12.39 -15.94 1.55
C LEU A 262 12.55 -14.44 1.38
N VAL A 263 11.56 -13.78 0.79
CA VAL A 263 11.35 -12.33 0.90
C VAL A 263 10.19 -12.08 1.84
N MET A 264 10.36 -11.14 2.76
CA MET A 264 9.32 -10.76 3.71
C MET A 264 9.26 -9.24 3.87
N ASP A 265 8.05 -8.69 3.79
CA ASP A 265 7.74 -7.26 4.00
C ASP A 265 6.58 -7.13 5.00
N PRO A 266 6.83 -7.45 6.30
CA PRO A 266 5.79 -7.46 7.31
C PRO A 266 5.32 -6.04 7.66
N PRO A 267 4.16 -5.88 8.33
CA PRO A 267 3.68 -4.60 8.83
C PRO A 267 4.65 -3.97 9.85
N ARG A 268 4.42 -2.71 10.22
CA ARG A 268 5.24 -1.97 11.20
C ARG A 268 5.49 -2.68 12.53
N THR A 269 4.60 -3.58 12.91
CA THR A 269 4.75 -4.40 14.13
C THR A 269 5.80 -5.49 14.00
N GLY A 270 6.40 -5.65 12.83
CA GLY A 270 7.32 -6.72 12.49
C GLY A 270 6.62 -8.06 12.33
N SER A 271 7.40 -9.13 12.29
CA SER A 271 6.89 -10.50 12.17
C SER A 271 6.57 -11.12 13.54
N THR A 272 5.82 -12.23 13.53
CA THR A 272 5.56 -13.01 14.75
C THR A 272 6.76 -13.90 15.11
N ILE A 273 6.92 -14.19 16.40
CA ILE A 273 7.99 -15.11 16.86
C ILE A 273 7.79 -16.49 16.25
N GLU A 274 6.55 -16.91 16.08
CA GLU A 274 6.18 -18.20 15.49
C GLU A 274 6.60 -18.27 14.01
N PHE A 275 6.40 -17.18 13.25
CA PHE A 275 6.88 -17.08 11.87
C PHE A 275 8.42 -17.19 11.80
N LEU A 276 9.13 -16.44 12.66
CA LEU A 276 10.59 -16.47 12.70
C LEU A 276 11.14 -17.84 13.10
N LYS A 277 10.51 -18.53 14.07
CA LYS A 277 10.83 -19.93 14.43
C LYS A 277 10.66 -20.87 13.25
N ALA A 278 9.53 -20.78 12.56
CA ALA A 278 9.23 -21.62 11.41
C ALA A 278 10.22 -21.33 10.24
N THR A 279 10.58 -20.07 10.03
CA THR A 279 11.59 -19.65 9.05
C THR A 279 12.97 -20.29 9.36
N ILE A 280 13.41 -20.23 10.61
CA ILE A 280 14.68 -20.88 11.05
C ILE A 280 14.62 -22.39 10.81
N THR A 281 13.49 -22.99 11.10
CA THR A 281 13.23 -24.43 10.89
C THR A 281 13.19 -24.75 9.40
N LEU A 282 12.53 -23.98 8.56
CA LEU A 282 12.47 -24.15 7.10
C LEU A 282 13.86 -24.00 6.46
N SER A 283 14.68 -23.11 7.02
CA SER A 283 16.09 -22.91 6.67
C SER A 283 16.31 -22.49 5.21
N PRO A 284 15.62 -21.48 4.66
CA PRO A 284 15.99 -20.95 3.36
C PRO A 284 17.44 -20.48 3.36
N ARG A 285 18.15 -20.63 2.23
CA ARG A 285 19.55 -20.21 2.12
C ARG A 285 19.73 -18.70 2.31
N GLN A 286 18.69 -17.92 2.00
CA GLN A 286 18.68 -16.47 2.12
C GLN A 286 17.32 -15.96 2.59
N ILE A 287 17.36 -14.91 3.38
CA ILE A 287 16.20 -14.13 3.78
C ILE A 287 16.44 -12.68 3.37
N ILE A 288 15.53 -12.10 2.61
CA ILE A 288 15.49 -10.68 2.33
C ILE A 288 14.37 -10.07 3.18
N TYR A 289 14.76 -9.29 4.18
CA TYR A 289 13.81 -8.62 5.08
C TYR A 289 13.69 -7.15 4.67
N VAL A 290 12.52 -6.76 4.18
CA VAL A 290 12.12 -5.37 3.95
C VAL A 290 11.37 -4.87 5.17
N SER A 291 11.69 -3.69 5.69
CA SER A 291 11.07 -3.16 6.91
C SER A 291 10.95 -1.65 6.92
N CYS A 292 9.77 -1.16 7.29
CA CYS A 292 9.51 0.25 7.59
C CYS A 292 9.60 0.60 9.09
N GLY A 293 9.93 -0.36 9.96
CA GLY A 293 9.99 -0.21 11.42
C GLY A 293 11.34 -0.64 12.01
N PRO A 294 12.30 0.29 12.23
CA PRO A 294 13.64 -0.08 12.70
C PRO A 294 13.65 -0.85 14.02
N ASP A 295 12.80 -0.50 14.99
CA ASP A 295 12.77 -1.14 16.32
C ASP A 295 12.32 -2.61 16.23
N THR A 296 11.26 -2.86 15.45
CA THR A 296 10.74 -4.21 15.24
C THR A 296 11.69 -5.04 14.38
N LEU A 297 12.35 -4.42 13.41
CA LEU A 297 13.39 -5.06 12.61
C LEU A 297 14.53 -5.57 13.51
N VAL A 298 15.06 -4.72 14.41
CA VAL A 298 16.15 -5.11 15.33
C VAL A 298 15.73 -6.29 16.22
N ARG A 299 14.49 -6.30 16.71
CA ARG A 299 13.92 -7.42 17.48
C ARG A 299 13.95 -8.72 16.67
N ASP A 300 13.44 -8.68 15.46
CA ASP A 300 13.30 -9.84 14.60
C ASP A 300 14.66 -10.37 14.11
N LEU A 301 15.57 -9.45 13.76
CA LEU A 301 16.96 -9.81 13.41
C LEU A 301 17.68 -10.55 14.54
N LYS A 302 17.56 -10.07 15.78
CA LYS A 302 18.16 -10.78 16.94
C LYS A 302 17.67 -12.23 17.03
N TYR A 303 16.43 -12.48 16.66
CA TYR A 303 15.86 -13.82 16.67
C TYR A 303 16.43 -14.69 15.56
N LEU A 304 16.50 -14.18 14.34
CA LEU A 304 17.08 -14.90 13.19
C LEU A 304 18.57 -15.19 13.39
N LEU A 305 19.34 -14.24 13.96
CA LEU A 305 20.76 -14.44 14.27
C LEU A 305 20.98 -15.58 15.26
N ARG A 306 20.14 -15.69 16.31
CA ARG A 306 20.17 -16.84 17.25
C ARG A 306 19.81 -18.16 16.55
N GLY A 307 19.08 -18.11 15.45
CA GLY A 307 18.75 -19.25 14.60
C GLY A 307 19.84 -19.65 13.60
N GLY A 308 21.03 -19.03 13.68
CA GLY A 308 22.20 -19.34 12.85
C GLY A 308 22.31 -18.56 11.54
N TYR A 309 21.43 -17.59 11.31
CA TYR A 309 21.60 -16.64 10.20
C TYR A 309 22.67 -15.58 10.51
N LYS A 310 23.27 -15.03 9.46
CA LYS A 310 24.20 -13.88 9.55
C LYS A 310 23.65 -12.74 8.72
N ILE A 311 23.88 -11.50 9.17
CA ILE A 311 23.59 -10.32 8.37
C ILE A 311 24.74 -10.10 7.41
N ASP A 312 24.47 -10.20 6.12
CA ASP A 312 25.47 -9.95 5.07
C ASP A 312 25.43 -8.51 4.59
N TYR A 313 24.22 -7.91 4.55
CA TYR A 313 24.08 -6.56 4.02
C TYR A 313 22.86 -5.85 4.61
N VAL A 314 22.99 -4.54 4.79
CA VAL A 314 21.90 -3.63 5.19
C VAL A 314 21.88 -2.44 4.26
N HIS A 315 20.73 -2.13 3.71
CA HIS A 315 20.52 -0.97 2.84
C HIS A 315 19.27 -0.20 3.24
N CYS A 316 19.42 1.12 3.41
CA CYS A 316 18.31 2.01 3.72
C CYS A 316 17.87 2.75 2.45
N VAL A 317 16.56 2.90 2.27
CA VAL A 317 15.93 3.60 1.15
C VAL A 317 15.06 4.73 1.70
N ASP A 318 15.27 5.95 1.21
CA ASP A 318 14.53 7.15 1.60
C ASP A 318 13.12 7.18 0.94
N MET A 319 12.28 6.23 1.36
CA MET A 319 10.92 6.05 0.86
C MET A 319 9.99 7.21 1.25
N PHE A 320 10.21 7.77 2.45
CA PHE A 320 9.30 8.71 3.10
C PHE A 320 9.99 10.04 3.41
N CYS A 321 10.46 10.73 2.38
CA CYS A 321 11.14 12.02 2.51
C CYS A 321 10.36 12.98 3.41
N TRP A 322 11.06 13.78 4.21
CA TRP A 322 10.50 14.73 5.18
C TRP A 322 9.71 14.08 6.32
N THR A 323 9.96 12.82 6.60
CA THR A 323 9.38 12.11 7.77
C THR A 323 10.48 11.37 8.53
N ASN A 324 10.16 10.90 9.73
CA ASN A 324 11.05 10.08 10.56
C ASN A 324 11.05 8.58 10.16
N HIS A 325 10.51 8.25 8.98
CA HIS A 325 10.37 6.89 8.52
C HIS A 325 11.38 6.56 7.44
N ILE A 326 11.93 5.36 7.50
CA ILE A 326 12.88 4.84 6.52
C ILE A 326 12.52 3.40 6.17
N GLU A 327 12.71 3.02 4.91
CA GLU A 327 12.67 1.61 4.51
C GLU A 327 14.06 1.01 4.60
N THR A 328 14.15 -0.20 5.12
CA THR A 328 15.42 -0.92 5.29
C THR A 328 15.32 -2.30 4.65
N VAL A 329 16.28 -2.63 3.81
CA VAL A 329 16.43 -3.98 3.23
C VAL A 329 17.61 -4.66 3.90
N VAL A 330 17.40 -5.82 4.48
CA VAL A 330 18.44 -6.63 5.12
C VAL A 330 18.54 -7.97 4.40
N LEU A 331 19.76 -8.31 3.98
CA LEU A 331 20.10 -9.66 3.52
C LEU A 331 20.65 -10.47 4.68
N LEU A 332 20.04 -11.63 4.92
CA LEU A 332 20.58 -12.63 5.81
C LEU A 332 20.86 -13.94 5.03
N SER A 333 21.95 -14.61 5.37
CA SER A 333 22.29 -15.95 4.86
C SER A 333 22.67 -16.90 6.00
N LYS A 334 22.68 -18.17 5.66
CA LYS A 334 23.01 -19.24 6.63
C LYS A 334 24.18 -20.06 6.13
#